data_f2a370ef73ffeab409b7427df28166e7
#
_entry.id   f2a370ef73ffeab409b7427df28166e7
#
_cell.length_a   1.000
_cell.length_b   1.000
_cell.length_c   1.000
_cell.angle_alpha   90.00
_cell.angle_beta   90.00
_cell.angle_gamma   90.00
#
_symmetry.space_group_name_H-M   'P 1'
#
loop_
_entity.id
_entity.type
_entity.pdbx_description
1 polymer ?
#
loop_
_entity_poly.entity_id
_entity_poly.type
_entity_poly.pdbx_seq_one_letter_code
_entity_poly.pdbx_strand_id
1 'polypeptide(L)'
;QGELTGLIADNGALVWRGIPFAEPPVGHLRWKAPRPPRPWTGRFSATKNGSACFQGTDLAAPFKDDDGDGFVGSEDCLYLNIFAPANTSSADRLPVMYWIYGGGNVGGHNATPGYDGSVLAQKHQVIVVAVNYRVGTMGWFMHPAFAGSGAGPADRSGNWGTLDTIRAKWFANDITLV
;
A
#
# COMPACT_ATOMS: atom_id res chain seq x y z
N GLN A 1 -4.31 -13.40 9.77
CA GLN A 1 -4.46 -13.40 8.30
C GLN A 1 -3.56 -14.41 7.60
N GLY A 2 -2.62 -15.04 8.25
CA GLY A 2 -1.61 -15.94 7.70
C GLY A 2 -0.18 -15.44 7.92
N GLU A 3 0.80 -16.26 7.54
CA GLU A 3 2.22 -15.95 7.66
C GLU A 3 2.73 -15.18 6.43
N LEU A 4 3.81 -14.41 6.61
CA LEU A 4 4.50 -13.69 5.53
C LEU A 4 5.94 -14.19 5.42
N THR A 5 6.41 -14.38 4.19
CA THR A 5 7.84 -14.59 3.91
C THR A 5 8.38 -13.33 3.24
N GLY A 6 9.38 -12.71 3.86
CA GLY A 6 10.07 -11.52 3.36
C GLY A 6 11.46 -11.81 2.81
N LEU A 7 12.25 -10.75 2.71
CA LEU A 7 13.63 -10.71 2.25
C LEU A 7 14.53 -10.16 3.36
N ILE A 8 15.82 -10.41 3.22
CA ILE A 8 16.87 -9.68 3.94
C ILE A 8 17.55 -8.76 2.92
N ALA A 9 17.56 -7.46 3.17
CA ALA A 9 18.25 -6.48 2.34
C ALA A 9 19.78 -6.58 2.51
N ASP A 10 20.55 -5.98 1.60
CA ASP A 10 22.03 -6.02 1.63
C ASP A 10 22.60 -5.43 2.92
N ASN A 11 21.91 -4.48 3.54
CA ASN A 11 22.27 -3.89 4.82
C ASN A 11 21.77 -4.69 6.04
N GLY A 12 21.20 -5.88 5.83
CA GLY A 12 20.70 -6.76 6.87
C GLY A 12 19.26 -6.47 7.33
N ALA A 13 18.60 -5.41 6.87
CA ALA A 13 17.23 -5.11 7.25
C ALA A 13 16.26 -6.21 6.77
N LEU A 14 15.25 -6.47 7.57
CA LEU A 14 14.15 -7.34 7.18
C LEU A 14 13.16 -6.54 6.31
N VAL A 15 12.74 -7.12 5.18
CA VAL A 15 11.90 -6.42 4.19
C VAL A 15 10.75 -7.31 3.74
N TRP A 16 9.54 -6.81 3.81
CA TRP A 16 8.35 -7.42 3.22
C TRP A 16 7.75 -6.45 2.22
N ARG A 17 7.47 -6.92 1.00
CA ARG A 17 6.96 -6.10 -0.11
C ARG A 17 5.66 -6.66 -0.67
N GLY A 18 4.77 -5.75 -1.07
CA GLY A 18 3.53 -6.12 -1.75
C GLY A 18 2.52 -6.85 -0.85
N ILE A 19 2.44 -6.50 0.42
CA ILE A 19 1.44 -7.06 1.34
C ILE A 19 0.09 -6.41 1.04
N PRO A 20 -0.96 -7.17 0.65
CA PRO A 20 -2.28 -6.61 0.42
C PRO A 20 -2.93 -6.19 1.76
N PHE A 21 -3.34 -4.93 1.88
CA PHE A 21 -4.02 -4.43 3.07
C PHE A 21 -5.53 -4.22 2.87
N ALA A 22 -6.00 -4.37 1.65
CA ALA A 22 -7.41 -4.31 1.27
C ALA A 22 -7.70 -5.27 0.11
N GLU A 23 -8.98 -5.58 -0.11
CA GLU A 23 -9.41 -6.22 -1.36
C GLU A 23 -9.12 -5.30 -2.55
N PRO A 24 -8.75 -5.85 -3.72
CA PRO A 24 -8.58 -5.05 -4.93
C PRO A 24 -9.82 -4.20 -5.23
N PRO A 25 -9.69 -2.86 -5.38
CA PRO A 25 -10.82 -1.97 -5.62
C PRO A 25 -11.25 -1.98 -7.10
N VAL A 26 -11.52 -3.16 -7.64
CA VAL A 26 -11.85 -3.39 -9.05
C VAL A 26 -13.35 -3.65 -9.26
N GLY A 27 -13.85 -3.42 -10.47
CA GLY A 27 -15.22 -3.74 -10.84
C GLY A 27 -16.24 -3.05 -9.92
N HIS A 28 -17.05 -3.82 -9.20
CA HIS A 28 -18.06 -3.29 -8.29
C HIS A 28 -17.49 -2.62 -7.02
N LEU A 29 -16.21 -2.81 -6.73
CA LEU A 29 -15.49 -2.13 -5.64
C LEU A 29 -14.77 -0.86 -6.10
N ARG A 30 -14.74 -0.57 -7.41
CA ARG A 30 -14.22 0.71 -7.92
C ARG A 30 -15.03 1.86 -7.32
N TRP A 31 -14.35 2.92 -6.91
CA TRP A 31 -14.99 4.07 -6.24
C TRP A 31 -15.84 3.68 -5.02
N LYS A 32 -15.31 2.74 -4.23
CA LYS A 32 -15.85 2.37 -2.92
C LYS A 32 -14.74 2.48 -1.86
N ALA A 33 -15.19 2.58 -0.61
CA ALA A 33 -14.27 2.48 0.52
C ALA A 33 -13.51 1.13 0.49
N PRO A 34 -12.23 1.10 0.89
CA PRO A 34 -11.46 -0.13 0.89
C PRO A 34 -12.09 -1.17 1.82
N ARG A 35 -12.15 -2.41 1.37
CA ARG A 35 -12.64 -3.55 2.14
C ARG A 35 -11.46 -4.30 2.77
N PRO A 36 -11.64 -4.97 3.91
CA PRO A 36 -10.61 -5.82 4.49
C PRO A 36 -10.08 -6.82 3.46
N PRO A 37 -8.76 -7.08 3.43
CA PRO A 37 -8.22 -8.08 2.51
C PRO A 37 -8.74 -9.47 2.87
N ARG A 38 -8.84 -10.34 1.86
CA ARG A 38 -9.19 -11.74 2.11
C ARG A 38 -8.07 -12.40 2.92
N PRO A 39 -8.40 -13.15 3.98
CA PRO A 39 -7.41 -13.95 4.66
C PRO A 39 -6.76 -14.94 3.70
N TRP A 40 -5.46 -15.12 3.84
CA TRP A 40 -4.74 -16.19 3.12
C TRP A 40 -4.39 -17.33 4.08
N THR A 41 -4.32 -18.53 3.54
CA THR A 41 -3.85 -19.71 4.26
C THR A 41 -2.38 -19.99 3.94
N GLY A 42 -1.62 -20.45 4.93
CA GLY A 42 -0.20 -20.73 4.76
C GLY A 42 0.64 -19.45 4.66
N ARG A 43 1.73 -19.51 3.89
CA ARG A 43 2.71 -18.43 3.75
C ARG A 43 2.49 -17.62 2.48
N PHE A 44 2.32 -16.31 2.64
CA PHE A 44 2.29 -15.37 1.55
C PHE A 44 3.71 -14.87 1.24
N SER A 45 4.11 -14.93 -0.03
CA SER A 45 5.43 -14.45 -0.48
C SER A 45 5.41 -12.92 -0.64
N ALA A 46 5.91 -12.21 0.36
CA ALA A 46 6.03 -10.76 0.38
C ALA A 46 7.42 -10.30 -0.10
N THR A 47 7.85 -10.77 -1.27
CA THR A 47 9.20 -10.53 -1.81
C THR A 47 9.24 -9.58 -2.99
N LYS A 48 8.08 -9.21 -3.56
CA LYS A 48 7.96 -8.32 -4.72
C LYS A 48 7.02 -7.18 -4.40
N ASN A 49 7.32 -5.99 -4.92
CA ASN A 49 6.39 -4.86 -4.81
C ASN A 49 5.06 -5.19 -5.50
N GLY A 50 3.96 -4.69 -4.92
CA GLY A 50 2.68 -4.65 -5.61
C GLY A 50 2.68 -3.60 -6.74
N SER A 51 1.65 -3.60 -7.58
CA SER A 51 1.49 -2.61 -8.63
C SER A 51 1.35 -1.20 -8.04
N ALA A 52 1.83 -0.19 -8.77
CA ALA A 52 1.39 1.18 -8.55
C ALA A 52 -0.12 1.28 -8.78
N CYS A 53 -0.78 2.24 -8.16
CA CYS A 53 -2.16 2.56 -8.52
C CYS A 53 -2.21 3.20 -9.91
N PHE A 54 -3.29 2.98 -10.63
CA PHE A 54 -3.48 3.51 -11.99
C PHE A 54 -3.27 5.02 -12.02
N GLN A 55 -2.35 5.49 -12.87
CA GLN A 55 -1.92 6.89 -12.95
C GLN A 55 -1.18 7.18 -14.26
N GLY A 56 -0.97 8.45 -14.57
CA GLY A 56 -0.06 8.86 -15.65
C GLY A 56 1.40 8.51 -15.33
N THR A 57 2.23 8.43 -16.38
CA THR A 57 3.64 7.99 -16.29
C THR A 57 4.55 8.91 -15.52
N ASP A 58 4.25 10.20 -15.42
CA ASP A 58 5.16 11.25 -14.94
C ASP A 58 5.66 11.05 -13.48
N LEU A 59 4.87 10.40 -12.64
CA LEU A 59 5.19 10.18 -11.23
C LEU A 59 5.32 8.69 -10.86
N ALA A 60 5.40 7.83 -11.85
CA ALA A 60 5.28 6.39 -11.66
C ALA A 60 6.59 5.59 -11.70
N ALA A 61 7.76 6.24 -11.83
CA ALA A 61 9.03 5.52 -11.83
C ALA A 61 9.20 4.65 -10.55
N PRO A 62 9.62 3.37 -10.65
CA PRO A 62 10.25 2.72 -11.79
C PRO A 62 9.29 1.98 -12.75
N PHE A 63 7.98 2.08 -12.57
CA PHE A 63 7.04 1.45 -13.49
C PHE A 63 7.08 2.12 -14.87
N LYS A 64 6.92 1.32 -15.90
CA LYS A 64 7.01 1.79 -17.29
C LYS A 64 5.65 1.62 -17.96
N ASP A 65 5.40 2.50 -18.89
CA ASP A 65 4.31 2.40 -19.84
C ASP A 65 4.76 1.45 -20.96
N ASP A 66 4.35 0.20 -20.88
CA ASP A 66 4.78 -0.84 -21.81
C ASP A 66 3.94 -0.86 -23.11
N ASP A 67 2.77 -0.25 -23.11
CA ASP A 67 1.85 -0.18 -24.26
C ASP A 67 1.75 1.21 -24.90
N GLY A 68 2.33 2.23 -24.26
CA GLY A 68 2.45 3.57 -24.83
C GLY A 68 1.15 4.40 -24.75
N ASP A 69 0.22 4.02 -23.87
CA ASP A 69 -1.04 4.75 -23.69
C ASP A 69 -0.93 5.96 -22.73
N GLY A 70 0.24 6.18 -22.14
CA GLY A 70 0.52 7.27 -21.21
C GLY A 70 0.14 6.97 -19.76
N PHE A 71 -0.24 5.73 -19.46
CA PHE A 71 -0.64 5.30 -18.13
C PHE A 71 0.15 4.10 -17.66
N VAL A 72 0.19 3.92 -16.36
CA VAL A 72 0.83 2.77 -15.70
C VAL A 72 0.05 2.36 -14.46
N GLY A 73 0.40 1.18 -13.97
CA GLY A 73 -0.18 0.65 -12.73
C GLY A 73 -1.46 -0.14 -12.96
N SER A 74 -2.20 -0.33 -11.89
CA SER A 74 -3.42 -1.15 -11.88
C SER A 74 -4.39 -0.60 -10.86
N GLU A 75 -5.67 -0.94 -10.99
CA GLU A 75 -6.64 -0.72 -9.92
C GLU A 75 -6.37 -1.66 -8.74
N ASP A 76 -5.84 -2.88 -8.99
CA ASP A 76 -5.33 -3.76 -7.94
C ASP A 76 -3.96 -3.26 -7.45
N CYS A 77 -3.98 -2.33 -6.50
CA CYS A 77 -2.80 -1.58 -6.07
C CYS A 77 -2.70 -1.34 -4.56
N LEU A 78 -3.66 -1.81 -3.76
CA LEU A 78 -3.72 -1.53 -2.33
C LEU A 78 -2.77 -2.42 -1.54
N TYR A 79 -1.47 -2.16 -1.71
CA TYR A 79 -0.35 -2.89 -1.12
C TYR A 79 0.49 -1.98 -0.24
N LEU A 80 1.15 -2.57 0.76
CA LEU A 80 2.14 -1.90 1.58
C LEU A 80 3.45 -2.69 1.62
N ASN A 81 4.53 -1.97 1.94
CA ASN A 81 5.86 -2.53 2.20
C ASN A 81 6.24 -2.26 3.65
N ILE A 82 6.93 -3.20 4.29
CA ILE A 82 7.43 -3.07 5.65
C ILE A 82 8.95 -3.27 5.63
N PHE A 83 9.63 -2.44 6.38
CA PHE A 83 11.07 -2.52 6.62
C PHE A 83 11.30 -2.52 8.13
N ALA A 84 12.09 -3.46 8.63
CA ALA A 84 12.40 -3.56 10.04
C ALA A 84 13.91 -3.77 10.25
N PRO A 85 14.47 -3.42 11.41
CA PRO A 85 15.86 -3.73 11.75
C PRO A 85 16.10 -5.23 11.73
N ALA A 86 17.35 -5.64 11.50
CA ALA A 86 17.78 -7.01 11.71
C ALA A 86 17.48 -7.44 13.16
N ASN A 87 17.13 -8.70 13.34
CA ASN A 87 16.86 -9.29 14.66
C ASN A 87 15.66 -8.68 15.42
N THR A 88 14.76 -7.97 14.71
CA THR A 88 13.52 -7.45 15.33
C THR A 88 12.64 -8.61 15.75
N SER A 89 12.10 -8.52 16.96
CA SER A 89 11.09 -9.41 17.51
C SER A 89 9.84 -8.62 17.95
N SER A 90 8.74 -9.32 18.14
CA SER A 90 7.49 -8.72 18.65
C SER A 90 7.64 -8.12 20.06
N ALA A 91 8.66 -8.53 20.82
CA ALA A 91 8.93 -8.01 22.16
C ALA A 91 9.55 -6.60 22.15
N ASP A 92 10.18 -6.18 21.04
CA ASP A 92 10.98 -4.95 20.99
C ASP A 92 10.14 -3.68 20.97
N ARG A 93 8.84 -3.75 20.62
CA ARG A 93 7.91 -2.61 20.57
C ARG A 93 8.50 -1.37 19.89
N LEU A 94 9.15 -1.58 18.74
CA LEU A 94 9.80 -0.50 18.00
C LEU A 94 8.80 0.55 17.52
N PRO A 95 9.19 1.82 17.48
CA PRO A 95 8.35 2.86 16.91
C PRO A 95 8.11 2.59 15.42
N VAL A 96 6.90 2.93 14.95
CA VAL A 96 6.49 2.74 13.55
C VAL A 96 6.43 4.09 12.85
N MET A 97 7.22 4.24 11.77
CA MET A 97 7.12 5.33 10.83
C MET A 97 6.19 4.94 9.69
N TYR A 98 5.07 5.62 9.59
CA TYR A 98 4.09 5.39 8.55
C TYR A 98 4.30 6.40 7.41
N TRP A 99 4.74 5.91 6.24
CA TRP A 99 5.10 6.73 5.10
C TRP A 99 3.97 6.77 4.07
N ILE A 100 3.50 7.98 3.79
CA ILE A 100 2.55 8.29 2.72
C ILE A 100 3.29 9.15 1.71
N TYR A 101 3.48 8.64 0.49
CA TYR A 101 4.22 9.35 -0.55
C TYR A 101 3.48 10.59 -1.04
N GLY A 102 4.26 11.58 -1.52
CA GLY A 102 3.76 12.78 -2.16
C GLY A 102 3.45 12.57 -3.64
N GLY A 103 2.88 13.59 -4.28
CA GLY A 103 2.52 13.58 -5.70
C GLY A 103 1.19 14.29 -5.96
N GLY A 104 0.78 15.20 -5.05
CA GLY A 104 -0.43 16.01 -5.20
C GLY A 104 -1.73 15.21 -5.30
N ASN A 105 -1.75 14.00 -4.77
CA ASN A 105 -2.85 13.04 -4.91
C ASN A 105 -3.11 12.54 -6.35
N VAL A 106 -2.28 12.90 -7.31
CA VAL A 106 -2.46 12.51 -8.72
C VAL A 106 -1.55 11.36 -9.15
N GLY A 107 -0.46 11.12 -8.43
CA GLY A 107 0.48 10.05 -8.76
C GLY A 107 1.47 9.75 -7.65
N GLY A 108 2.34 8.78 -7.89
CA GLY A 108 3.33 8.24 -6.96
C GLY A 108 3.05 6.80 -6.54
N HIS A 109 4.00 6.18 -5.85
CA HIS A 109 3.84 4.81 -5.33
C HIS A 109 4.91 4.50 -4.27
N ASN A 110 4.66 3.47 -3.45
CA ASN A 110 5.52 3.08 -2.33
C ASN A 110 6.82 2.36 -2.73
N ALA A 111 6.98 1.98 -4.01
CA ALA A 111 8.17 1.29 -4.52
C ALA A 111 9.17 2.25 -5.18
N THR A 112 8.98 3.58 -5.08
CA THR A 112 9.99 4.56 -5.51
C THR A 112 11.31 4.29 -4.78
N PRO A 113 12.45 4.18 -5.48
CA PRO A 113 13.73 3.83 -4.85
C PRO A 113 14.11 4.70 -3.65
N GLY A 114 13.78 5.99 -3.69
CA GLY A 114 14.01 6.93 -2.58
C GLY A 114 13.15 6.68 -1.33
N TYR A 115 12.16 5.78 -1.41
CA TYR A 115 11.29 5.41 -0.30
C TYR A 115 11.61 4.05 0.30
N ASP A 116 12.76 3.43 -0.09
CA ASP A 116 13.25 2.23 0.57
C ASP A 116 13.63 2.55 2.01
N GLY A 117 12.87 2.01 2.95
CA GLY A 117 13.02 2.27 4.38
C GLY A 117 14.09 1.45 5.07
N SER A 118 14.81 0.56 4.37
CA SER A 118 15.74 -0.40 4.98
C SER A 118 16.88 0.28 5.75
N VAL A 119 17.46 1.34 5.16
CA VAL A 119 18.54 2.11 5.82
C VAL A 119 18.02 2.84 7.04
N LEU A 120 16.83 3.44 6.94
CA LEU A 120 16.22 4.17 8.05
C LEU A 120 15.89 3.22 9.21
N ALA A 121 15.31 2.07 8.88
CA ALA A 121 14.98 1.03 9.84
C ALA A 121 16.22 0.56 10.63
N GLN A 122 17.29 0.17 9.93
CA GLN A 122 18.52 -0.29 10.56
C GLN A 122 19.19 0.79 11.40
N LYS A 123 19.32 2.00 10.87
CA LYS A 123 20.08 3.07 11.52
C LYS A 123 19.39 3.62 12.78
N HIS A 124 18.06 3.67 12.76
CA HIS A 124 17.28 4.34 13.81
C HIS A 124 16.42 3.40 14.65
N GLN A 125 16.54 2.08 14.42
CA GLN A 125 15.76 1.06 15.14
C GLN A 125 14.27 1.35 15.12
N VAL A 126 13.73 1.58 13.93
CA VAL A 126 12.31 1.86 13.67
C VAL A 126 11.76 0.88 12.64
N ILE A 127 10.46 0.63 12.69
CA ILE A 127 9.75 -0.05 11.61
C ILE A 127 9.26 1.01 10.64
N VAL A 128 9.53 0.87 9.35
CA VAL A 128 8.99 1.75 8.31
C VAL A 128 7.89 1.01 7.55
N VAL A 129 6.72 1.61 7.43
CA VAL A 129 5.58 1.11 6.65
C VAL A 129 5.30 2.09 5.53
N ALA A 130 5.56 1.71 4.29
CA ALA A 130 5.29 2.52 3.10
C ALA A 130 4.06 1.97 2.36
N VAL A 131 3.07 2.81 2.11
CA VAL A 131 1.76 2.36 1.61
C VAL A 131 1.45 2.93 0.23
N ASN A 132 0.74 2.14 -0.57
CA ASN A 132 0.03 2.64 -1.73
C ASN A 132 -1.36 3.13 -1.33
N TYR A 133 -1.89 4.08 -2.09
CA TYR A 133 -3.26 4.54 -2.01
C TYR A 133 -3.72 4.96 -3.40
N ARG A 134 -5.00 4.85 -3.69
CA ARG A 134 -5.54 5.27 -4.99
C ARG A 134 -5.29 6.74 -5.21
N VAL A 135 -4.89 7.09 -6.43
CA VAL A 135 -4.51 8.45 -6.83
C VAL A 135 -5.43 8.95 -7.95
N GLY A 136 -5.37 10.25 -8.24
CA GLY A 136 -6.16 10.88 -9.29
C GLY A 136 -7.67 10.66 -9.13
N THR A 137 -8.36 10.50 -10.23
CA THR A 137 -9.82 10.27 -10.27
C THR A 137 -10.23 8.92 -9.66
N MET A 138 -9.32 7.97 -9.56
CA MET A 138 -9.59 6.69 -8.90
C MET A 138 -9.66 6.83 -7.38
N GLY A 139 -8.94 7.79 -6.80
CA GLY A 139 -8.89 8.06 -5.36
C GLY A 139 -9.82 9.18 -4.89
N TRP A 140 -10.02 10.20 -5.73
CA TRP A 140 -10.81 11.41 -5.40
C TRP A 140 -11.73 11.78 -6.54
N PHE A 141 -12.92 11.27 -6.51
CA PHE A 141 -13.95 11.57 -7.50
C PHE A 141 -15.35 11.39 -6.89
N MET A 142 -16.26 12.29 -7.20
CA MET A 142 -17.63 12.21 -6.70
C MET A 142 -18.63 12.35 -7.84
N HIS A 143 -19.56 11.42 -7.91
CA HIS A 143 -20.69 11.49 -8.83
C HIS A 143 -21.97 10.96 -8.15
N PRO A 144 -23.14 11.58 -8.33
CA PRO A 144 -24.40 11.14 -7.69
C PRO A 144 -24.76 9.67 -7.96
N ALA A 145 -24.38 9.12 -9.11
CA ALA A 145 -24.63 7.72 -9.45
C ALA A 145 -23.93 6.72 -8.49
N PHE A 146 -22.88 7.14 -7.77
CA PHE A 146 -22.18 6.29 -6.77
C PHE A 146 -22.91 6.20 -5.44
N ALA A 147 -23.92 7.05 -5.24
CA ALA A 147 -24.73 7.11 -4.03
C ALA A 147 -25.88 6.10 -4.02
N GLY A 148 -25.82 5.03 -4.81
CA GLY A 148 -26.86 4.01 -4.95
C GLY A 148 -27.35 3.43 -3.62
N SER A 149 -28.52 2.81 -3.64
CA SER A 149 -29.13 2.19 -2.47
C SER A 149 -28.18 1.16 -1.85
N GLY A 150 -27.92 1.29 -0.55
CA GLY A 150 -26.98 0.41 0.19
C GLY A 150 -25.55 0.92 0.33
N ALA A 151 -25.17 2.03 -0.33
CA ALA A 151 -23.85 2.64 -0.12
C ALA A 151 -23.80 3.34 1.26
N GLY A 152 -22.83 2.94 2.10
CA GLY A 152 -22.57 3.60 3.38
C GLY A 152 -21.94 5.00 3.20
N PRO A 153 -21.84 5.80 4.28
CA PRO A 153 -21.22 7.13 4.22
C PRO A 153 -19.82 7.12 3.61
N ALA A 154 -18.99 6.13 3.93
CA ALA A 154 -17.64 5.98 3.40
C ALA A 154 -17.63 5.74 1.87
N ASP A 155 -18.56 4.93 1.35
CA ASP A 155 -18.69 4.68 -0.08
C ASP A 155 -19.17 5.92 -0.86
N ARG A 156 -19.78 6.89 -0.18
CA ARG A 156 -20.28 8.14 -0.76
C ARG A 156 -19.36 9.33 -0.51
N SER A 157 -18.20 9.11 0.11
CA SER A 157 -17.34 10.22 0.54
C SER A 157 -16.58 10.89 -0.60
N GLY A 158 -16.31 10.16 -1.71
CA GLY A 158 -15.42 10.64 -2.77
C GLY A 158 -13.95 10.74 -2.36
N ASN A 159 -13.58 10.28 -1.17
CA ASN A 159 -12.24 10.40 -0.57
C ASN A 159 -11.58 9.02 -0.39
N TRP A 160 -11.69 8.16 -1.38
CA TRP A 160 -11.27 6.76 -1.25
C TRP A 160 -9.77 6.61 -1.05
N GLY A 161 -8.93 7.46 -1.67
CA GLY A 161 -7.48 7.47 -1.42
C GLY A 161 -7.14 7.80 0.03
N THR A 162 -7.86 8.72 0.67
CA THR A 162 -7.72 8.99 2.11
C THR A 162 -8.15 7.78 2.94
N LEU A 163 -9.26 7.14 2.57
CA LEU A 163 -9.74 5.94 3.26
C LEU A 163 -8.76 4.77 3.10
N ASP A 164 -8.07 4.67 1.96
CA ASP A 164 -7.03 3.66 1.73
C ASP A 164 -5.87 3.83 2.73
N THR A 165 -5.39 5.06 2.94
CA THR A 165 -4.32 5.33 3.92
C THR A 165 -4.76 5.02 5.35
N ILE A 166 -5.99 5.33 5.71
CA ILE A 166 -6.57 4.99 7.02
C ILE A 166 -6.64 3.46 7.17
N ARG A 167 -7.13 2.75 6.16
CA ARG A 167 -7.24 1.29 6.17
C ARG A 167 -5.88 0.61 6.31
N ALA A 168 -4.88 1.09 5.57
CA ALA A 168 -3.51 0.57 5.64
C ALA A 168 -2.90 0.75 7.03
N LYS A 169 -3.14 1.88 7.68
CA LYS A 169 -2.69 2.13 9.06
C LYS A 169 -3.30 1.13 10.04
N TRP A 170 -4.61 0.90 9.97
CA TRP A 170 -5.27 -0.10 10.82
C TRP A 170 -4.72 -1.50 10.58
N PHE A 171 -4.54 -1.87 9.31
CA PHE A 171 -3.98 -3.17 8.95
C PHE A 171 -2.54 -3.33 9.47
N ALA A 172 -1.70 -2.30 9.36
CA ALA A 172 -0.31 -2.34 9.85
C ALA A 172 -0.21 -2.54 11.36
N ASN A 173 -1.18 -2.02 12.13
CA ASN A 173 -1.23 -2.24 13.58
C ASN A 173 -1.53 -3.71 13.97
N ASP A 174 -2.15 -4.48 13.08
CA ASP A 174 -2.52 -5.87 13.31
C ASP A 174 -1.40 -6.86 12.89
N ILE A 175 -0.30 -6.36 12.32
CA ILE A 175 0.84 -7.19 11.90
C ILE A 175 1.76 -7.43 13.09
N THR A 176 2.03 -8.71 13.36
CA THR A 176 3.08 -9.11 14.30
C THR A 176 4.28 -9.60 13.50
N LEU A 177 5.44 -8.97 13.70
CA LEU A 177 6.71 -9.43 13.16
C LEU A 177 7.26 -10.51 14.11
N VAL A 178 7.50 -11.70 13.57
CA VAL A 178 7.97 -12.88 14.31
C VAL A 178 9.30 -13.30 13.76
#